data_3723bc3fde0868b28283fea5890df2f0
#
_entry.id   3723bc3fde0868b28283fea5890df2f0
#
_cell.length_a   1.000
_cell.length_b   1.000
_cell.length_c   1.000
_cell.angle_alpha   90.00
_cell.angle_beta   90.00
_cell.angle_gamma   90.00
#
_symmetry.space_group_name_H-M   'P 1'
#
loop_
_entity.id
_entity.type
_entity.pdbx_description
1 polymer ?
#
loop_
_entity_poly.entity_id
_entity_poly.type
_entity_poly.pdbx_seq_one_letter_code
_entity_poly.pdbx_strand_id
1 'polypeptide(L)'
;TIDTVNRYNEMCASGVDTDFYKTADKLIPIGEGDGPFYGASFTPGFLTSLGGLRTDVNLRVLDENDEPIEGLFNAGCMIGNFYSATYTFAMEGMNYGATCITLPYVLGKDLAAGKLG
;
A
#
# COMPACT_ATOMS: atom_id res chain seq x y z
N THR A 1 21.59 6.60 -18.17
CA THR A 1 21.24 7.13 -16.83
C THR A 1 21.51 8.62 -16.73
N ILE A 2 22.73 9.11 -17.03
CA ILE A 2 23.04 10.55 -16.95
C ILE A 2 22.13 11.36 -17.87
N ASP A 3 22.00 10.95 -19.13
CA ASP A 3 21.12 11.64 -20.09
C ASP A 3 19.66 11.66 -19.63
N THR A 4 19.19 10.60 -19.00
CA THR A 4 17.84 10.51 -18.43
C THR A 4 17.64 11.51 -17.30
N VAL A 5 18.62 11.65 -16.41
CA VAL A 5 18.58 12.63 -15.32
C VAL A 5 18.62 14.05 -15.86
N ASN A 6 19.51 14.34 -16.82
CA ASN A 6 19.58 15.67 -17.45
C ASN A 6 18.26 16.05 -18.11
N ARG A 7 17.69 15.16 -18.90
CA ARG A 7 16.40 15.38 -19.53
C ARG A 7 15.28 15.60 -18.52
N TYR A 8 15.26 14.81 -17.43
CA TYR A 8 14.27 15.02 -16.36
C TYR A 8 14.46 16.40 -15.69
N ASN A 9 15.68 16.82 -15.46
CA ASN A 9 15.96 18.13 -14.88
C ASN A 9 15.56 19.29 -15.81
N GLU A 10 15.71 19.13 -17.12
CA GLU A 10 15.17 20.07 -18.11
C GLU A 10 13.63 20.17 -18.01
N MET A 11 12.93 19.04 -17.85
CA MET A 11 11.48 19.03 -17.61
C MET A 11 11.10 19.70 -16.29
N CYS A 12 11.90 19.50 -15.24
CA CYS A 12 11.70 20.20 -13.97
C CYS A 12 11.84 21.72 -14.14
N ALA A 13 12.86 22.17 -14.87
CA ALA A 13 13.11 23.59 -15.12
C ALA A 13 12.00 24.23 -15.98
N SER A 14 11.45 23.50 -16.93
CA SER A 14 10.34 23.96 -17.78
C SER A 14 8.97 23.89 -17.07
N GLY A 15 8.85 23.13 -15.99
CA GLY A 15 7.60 22.88 -15.30
C GLY A 15 6.65 21.94 -16.06
N VAL A 16 7.13 21.24 -17.09
CA VAL A 16 6.32 20.36 -17.94
C VAL A 16 7.00 19.01 -18.10
N ASP A 17 6.36 17.95 -17.61
CA ASP A 17 6.77 16.57 -17.86
C ASP A 17 6.09 16.05 -19.13
N THR A 18 6.86 15.92 -20.20
CA THR A 18 6.38 15.41 -21.48
C THR A 18 6.32 13.88 -21.57
N ASP A 19 6.94 13.18 -20.63
CA ASP A 19 7.05 11.72 -20.66
C ASP A 19 5.95 11.02 -19.87
N PHE A 20 5.64 11.52 -18.67
CA PHE A 20 4.69 10.89 -17.74
C PHE A 20 3.61 11.84 -17.24
N TYR A 21 3.60 13.09 -17.69
CA TYR A 21 2.60 14.10 -17.34
C TYR A 21 2.47 14.36 -15.83
N LYS A 22 3.59 14.27 -15.12
CA LYS A 22 3.65 14.60 -13.70
C LYS A 22 3.36 16.10 -13.51
N THR A 23 2.55 16.43 -12.52
CA THR A 23 2.17 17.83 -12.26
C THR A 23 3.37 18.67 -11.84
N ALA A 24 3.40 19.95 -12.22
CA ALA A 24 4.52 20.85 -12.02
C ALA A 24 4.97 20.97 -10.55
N ASP A 25 4.02 20.96 -9.62
CA ASP A 25 4.27 21.01 -8.17
C ASP A 25 4.99 19.75 -7.62
N LYS A 26 5.06 18.68 -8.41
CA LYS A 26 5.74 17.42 -8.07
C LYS A 26 7.04 17.22 -8.84
N LEU A 27 7.41 18.14 -9.73
CA LEU A 27 8.67 18.08 -10.46
C LEU A 27 9.78 18.60 -9.57
N ILE A 28 10.59 17.68 -9.04
CA ILE A 28 11.74 17.98 -8.18
C ILE A 28 12.99 17.51 -8.91
N PRO A 29 13.94 18.40 -9.22
CA PRO A 29 15.16 18.00 -9.94
C PRO A 29 16.00 17.02 -9.11
N ILE A 30 16.70 16.14 -9.84
CA ILE A 30 17.56 15.10 -9.26
C ILE A 30 19.00 15.57 -9.34
N GLY A 31 19.73 15.42 -8.25
CA GLY A 31 21.15 15.69 -8.23
C GLY A 31 21.51 17.15 -8.03
N GLU A 32 20.60 17.98 -7.54
CA GLU A 32 20.95 19.31 -7.05
C GLU A 32 21.62 19.19 -5.68
N GLY A 33 22.86 19.62 -5.58
CA GLY A 33 23.66 19.62 -4.37
C GLY A 33 24.91 18.73 -4.46
N ASP A 34 25.68 18.74 -3.39
CA ASP A 34 26.92 17.97 -3.27
C ASP A 34 26.60 16.55 -2.82
N GLY A 35 26.65 15.58 -3.72
CA GLY A 35 26.47 14.17 -3.42
C GLY A 35 27.01 13.68 -2.06
N PRO A 36 26.97 12.41 -1.78
CA PRO A 36 26.84 11.30 -2.72
C PRO A 36 25.41 11.01 -3.18
N PHE A 37 25.28 10.58 -4.44
CA PHE A 37 24.01 10.10 -5.01
C PHE A 37 23.97 8.57 -5.00
N TYR A 38 22.79 8.02 -4.77
CA TYR A 38 22.60 6.58 -4.67
C TYR A 38 21.63 6.10 -5.76
N GLY A 39 21.97 5.00 -6.42
CA GLY A 39 21.11 4.30 -7.34
C GLY A 39 20.79 2.90 -6.81
N ALA A 40 19.55 2.46 -6.98
CA ALA A 40 19.12 1.12 -6.60
C ALA A 40 18.34 0.47 -7.74
N SER A 41 18.47 -0.84 -7.86
CA SER A 41 17.63 -1.64 -8.75
C SER A 41 16.38 -2.06 -8.02
N PHE A 42 15.22 -1.86 -8.66
CA PHE A 42 13.94 -2.34 -8.17
C PHE A 42 13.42 -3.46 -9.06
N THR A 43 12.83 -4.47 -8.44
CA THR A 43 12.09 -5.52 -9.12
C THR A 43 10.61 -5.42 -8.72
N PRO A 44 9.69 -5.91 -9.58
CA PRO A 44 8.28 -6.01 -9.21
C PRO A 44 8.11 -6.81 -7.93
N GLY A 45 7.24 -6.35 -7.03
CA GLY A 45 6.92 -7.00 -5.77
C GLY A 45 5.49 -6.71 -5.36
N PHE A 46 4.97 -7.52 -4.44
CA PHE A 46 3.65 -7.30 -3.85
C PHE A 46 3.80 -6.58 -2.51
N LEU A 47 2.98 -5.58 -2.29
CA LEU A 47 2.88 -4.86 -1.03
C LEU A 47 1.57 -5.20 -0.30
N THR A 48 0.47 -5.23 -1.04
CA THR A 48 -0.87 -5.47 -0.50
C THR A 48 -1.81 -5.89 -1.61
N SER A 49 -2.97 -6.45 -1.25
CA SER A 49 -4.04 -6.75 -2.20
C SER A 49 -5.07 -5.61 -2.23
N LEU A 50 -5.51 -5.26 -3.43
CA LEU A 50 -6.66 -4.40 -3.67
C LEU A 50 -7.76 -5.26 -4.26
N GLY A 51 -8.62 -5.78 -3.42
CA GLY A 51 -9.55 -6.83 -3.75
C GLY A 51 -9.12 -8.19 -3.19
N GLY A 52 -9.96 -9.20 -3.28
CA GLY A 52 -9.75 -10.52 -2.70
C GLY A 52 -10.80 -10.85 -1.64
N LEU A 53 -10.45 -11.64 -0.64
CA LEU A 53 -11.39 -12.07 0.38
C LEU A 53 -11.88 -10.87 1.20
N ARG A 54 -13.19 -10.66 1.19
CA ARG A 54 -13.82 -9.63 2.02
C ARG A 54 -13.99 -10.16 3.44
N THR A 55 -13.87 -9.27 4.42
CA THR A 55 -14.07 -9.60 5.83
C THR A 55 -15.05 -8.65 6.49
N ASP A 56 -15.68 -9.11 7.55
CA ASP A 56 -16.39 -8.24 8.49
C ASP A 56 -15.42 -7.56 9.49
N VAL A 57 -15.98 -6.81 10.43
CA VAL A 57 -15.19 -6.09 11.47
C VAL A 57 -14.47 -7.03 12.44
N ASN A 58 -14.85 -8.29 12.50
CA ASN A 58 -14.20 -9.34 13.29
C ASN A 58 -13.19 -10.17 12.47
N LEU A 59 -12.89 -9.74 11.26
CA LEU A 59 -11.99 -10.42 10.32
C LEU A 59 -12.48 -11.81 9.86
N ARG A 60 -13.77 -12.12 10.01
CA ARG A 60 -14.38 -13.31 9.44
C ARG A 60 -14.56 -13.11 7.93
N VAL A 61 -14.15 -14.10 7.15
CA VAL A 61 -14.33 -14.06 5.69
C VAL A 61 -15.82 -14.18 5.36
N LEU A 62 -16.26 -13.34 4.42
CA LEU A 62 -17.63 -13.31 3.95
C LEU A 62 -17.79 -14.09 2.66
N ASP A 63 -18.92 -14.79 2.54
CA ASP A 63 -19.35 -15.46 1.31
C ASP A 63 -19.96 -14.48 0.29
N GLU A 64 -20.57 -15.00 -0.77
CA GLU A 64 -21.21 -14.20 -1.83
C GLU A 64 -22.47 -13.46 -1.37
N ASN A 65 -23.08 -13.88 -0.24
CA ASN A 65 -24.27 -13.29 0.35
C ASN A 65 -23.95 -12.31 1.50
N ASP A 66 -22.67 -12.00 1.71
CA ASP A 66 -22.15 -11.21 2.84
C ASP A 66 -22.32 -11.91 4.21
N GLU A 67 -22.47 -13.23 4.23
CA GLU A 67 -22.56 -14.01 5.46
C GLU A 67 -21.17 -14.55 5.85
N PRO A 68 -20.82 -14.54 7.15
CA PRO A 68 -19.55 -15.06 7.61
C PRO A 68 -19.41 -16.57 7.40
N ILE A 69 -18.31 -16.97 6.78
CA ILE A 69 -17.92 -18.38 6.67
C ILE A 69 -17.39 -18.85 8.02
N GLU A 70 -18.03 -19.85 8.62
CA GLU A 70 -17.67 -20.38 9.93
C GLU A 70 -16.21 -20.87 9.97
N GLY A 71 -15.48 -20.46 11.00
CA GLY A 71 -14.09 -20.86 11.22
C GLY A 71 -13.06 -20.26 10.25
N LEU A 72 -13.48 -19.42 9.30
CA LEU A 72 -12.58 -18.81 8.33
C LEU A 72 -12.31 -17.33 8.62
N PHE A 73 -11.06 -16.99 8.87
CA PHE A 73 -10.60 -15.62 9.15
C PHE A 73 -9.51 -15.20 8.16
N ASN A 74 -9.44 -13.91 7.88
CA ASN A 74 -8.40 -13.33 7.03
C ASN A 74 -7.82 -12.08 7.68
N ALA A 75 -6.50 -12.03 7.81
CA ALA A 75 -5.78 -10.91 8.41
C ALA A 75 -4.53 -10.56 7.60
N GLY A 76 -4.00 -9.37 7.81
CA GLY A 76 -2.82 -8.89 7.10
C GLY A 76 -3.15 -8.16 5.80
N CYS A 77 -2.13 -8.00 4.95
CA CYS A 77 -2.25 -7.29 3.67
C CYS A 77 -3.14 -8.00 2.63
N MET A 78 -3.67 -9.17 2.96
CA MET A 78 -4.57 -9.95 2.11
C MET A 78 -6.05 -9.59 2.27
N ILE A 79 -6.41 -8.73 3.23
CA ILE A 79 -7.80 -8.28 3.43
C ILE A 79 -8.23 -7.49 2.20
N GLY A 80 -9.14 -8.06 1.41
CA GLY A 80 -9.50 -7.53 0.09
C GLY A 80 -10.30 -6.23 0.12
N ASN A 81 -11.04 -5.96 1.18
CA ASN A 81 -11.89 -4.78 1.31
C ASN A 81 -11.31 -3.67 2.21
N PHE A 82 -10.08 -3.81 2.68
CA PHE A 82 -9.47 -2.82 3.58
C PHE A 82 -9.22 -1.48 2.86
N TYR A 83 -8.68 -1.52 1.67
CA TYR A 83 -8.41 -0.35 0.83
C TYR A 83 -9.43 -0.15 -0.29
N SER A 84 -10.39 -1.07 -0.45
CA SER A 84 -11.30 -1.10 -1.58
C SER A 84 -10.52 -1.13 -2.92
N ALA A 85 -10.72 -0.17 -3.81
CA ALA A 85 -10.08 -0.12 -5.12
C ALA A 85 -8.80 0.72 -5.18
N THR A 86 -8.43 1.42 -4.11
CA THR A 86 -7.31 2.37 -4.14
C THR A 86 -6.47 2.29 -2.87
N TYR A 87 -5.19 1.92 -3.02
CA TYR A 87 -4.23 2.01 -1.93
C TYR A 87 -3.99 3.48 -1.55
N THR A 88 -4.04 3.78 -0.27
CA THR A 88 -3.85 5.15 0.24
C THR A 88 -2.73 5.22 1.28
N PHE A 89 -2.00 6.33 1.27
CA PHE A 89 -1.05 6.72 2.30
C PHE A 89 -1.62 7.79 3.27
N ALA A 90 -2.93 8.02 3.23
CA ALA A 90 -3.55 9.06 4.03
C ALA A 90 -3.41 8.84 5.55
N MET A 91 -3.15 7.60 5.97
CA MET A 91 -2.98 7.25 7.37
C MET A 91 -1.70 6.44 7.55
N GLU A 92 -0.71 7.02 8.22
CA GLU A 92 0.56 6.36 8.52
C GLU A 92 0.36 5.13 9.41
N GLY A 93 1.16 4.08 9.16
CA GLY A 93 1.08 2.82 9.91
C GLY A 93 -0.12 1.93 9.58
N MET A 94 -1.01 2.36 8.68
CA MET A 94 -2.25 1.66 8.38
C MET A 94 -2.01 0.29 7.74
N ASN A 95 -1.08 0.17 6.80
CA ASN A 95 -0.82 -1.10 6.14
C ASN A 95 -0.20 -2.14 7.09
N TYR A 96 1.09 -2.07 7.36
CA TYR A 96 1.75 -3.09 8.20
C TYR A 96 1.37 -2.98 9.68
N GLY A 97 1.28 -1.78 10.24
CA GLY A 97 0.96 -1.57 11.64
C GLY A 97 -0.44 -2.05 11.99
N ALA A 98 -1.46 -1.58 11.26
CA ALA A 98 -2.83 -1.97 11.53
C ALA A 98 -3.14 -3.39 11.04
N THR A 99 -2.95 -3.68 9.74
CA THR A 99 -3.44 -4.93 9.16
C THR A 99 -2.60 -6.15 9.54
N CYS A 100 -1.26 -6.01 9.65
CA CYS A 100 -0.38 -7.14 9.91
C CYS A 100 0.00 -7.33 11.39
N ILE A 101 -0.20 -6.32 12.24
CA ILE A 101 0.16 -6.40 13.65
C ILE A 101 -1.07 -6.25 14.54
N THR A 102 -1.74 -5.09 14.50
CA THR A 102 -2.81 -4.78 15.45
C THR A 102 -4.04 -5.67 15.26
N LEU A 103 -4.58 -5.75 14.05
CA LEU A 103 -5.79 -6.54 13.77
C LEU A 103 -5.58 -8.04 14.02
N PRO A 104 -4.51 -8.70 13.53
CA PRO A 104 -4.24 -10.10 13.86
C PRO A 104 -4.05 -10.36 15.35
N TYR A 105 -3.42 -9.43 16.07
CA TYR A 105 -3.25 -9.54 17.51
C TYR A 105 -4.59 -9.51 18.26
N VAL A 106 -5.47 -8.57 17.90
CA VAL A 106 -6.82 -8.47 18.48
C VAL A 106 -7.64 -9.72 18.14
N LEU A 107 -7.63 -10.16 16.88
CA LEU A 107 -8.27 -11.39 16.44
C LEU A 107 -7.80 -12.59 17.27
N GLY A 108 -6.50 -12.77 17.42
CA GLY A 108 -5.93 -13.88 18.21
C GLY A 108 -6.38 -13.86 19.67
N LYS A 109 -6.47 -12.68 20.28
CA LYS A 109 -7.00 -12.52 21.65
C LYS A 109 -8.47 -12.91 21.76
N ASP A 110 -9.28 -12.48 20.80
CA ASP A 110 -10.72 -12.71 20.83
C ASP A 110 -11.06 -14.19 20.54
N LEU A 111 -10.30 -14.84 19.64
CA LEU A 111 -10.39 -16.30 19.43
C LEU A 111 -9.99 -17.07 20.69
N ALA A 112 -8.87 -16.71 21.32
CA ALA A 112 -8.43 -17.36 22.55
C ALA A 112 -9.40 -17.18 23.72
N ALA A 113 -10.15 -16.09 23.73
CA ALA A 113 -11.19 -15.80 24.72
C ALA A 113 -12.56 -16.45 24.40
N GLY A 114 -12.68 -17.18 23.28
CA GLY A 114 -13.94 -17.79 22.84
C GLY A 114 -15.03 -16.80 22.43
N LYS A 115 -14.65 -15.58 22.04
CA LYS A 115 -15.62 -14.55 21.61
C LYS A 115 -16.02 -14.67 20.15
N LEU A 116 -15.20 -15.32 19.35
CA LEU A 116 -15.38 -15.52 17.93
C LEU A 116 -15.31 -17.04 17.66
N GLY A 117 -16.43 -17.67 17.50
CA GLY A 117 -16.52 -19.11 17.24
C GLY A 117 -17.89 -19.46 16.72
#